data_7fc06d7334344c7c0c9ff72b64cd1fd0
#
_entry.id   7fc06d7334344c7c0c9ff72b64cd1fd0
#
_cell.length_a   1.000
_cell.length_b   1.000
_cell.length_c   1.000
_cell.angle_alpha   90.00
_cell.angle_beta   90.00
_cell.angle_gamma   90.00
#
_symmetry.space_group_name_H-M   'P 1'
#
loop_
_entity.id
_entity.type
_entity.pdbx_description
1 polymer ?
#
loop_
_entity_poly.entity_id
_entity_poly.type
_entity_poly.pdbx_seq_one_letter_code
_entity_poly.pdbx_strand_id
1 'polypeptide(L)'
;MDAMRSYRHGNLPVALLAAAREILDENGMHAVGLRETARRVGVSATAAYRHFTNKEDLLASVAAQGFHELAEAMQGATGGADPLIRAGLAYIEFANQNRGLFRLMFGPVLAERTKYPALQAASAGVEAMLVRGVADIDPRPLNDNHAAMAAWGLVHGLAHLIVDGFFPATRAMVQAEEILAKVRLPRPPVSGPTT
;
A
#
# COMPACT_ATOMS: atom_id res chain seq x y z
N MET A 1 -0.84 34.16 3.91
CA MET A 1 -1.85 34.02 4.97
C MET A 1 -3.26 33.87 4.40
N ASP A 2 -3.50 33.08 3.35
CA ASP A 2 -4.84 33.01 2.74
C ASP A 2 -5.23 31.66 2.11
N ALA A 3 -4.49 30.60 2.37
CA ALA A 3 -4.83 29.26 1.92
C ALA A 3 -5.82 28.49 2.85
N MET A 4 -6.16 29.07 4.01
CA MET A 4 -7.00 28.44 5.03
C MET A 4 -8.50 28.79 4.95
N ARG A 5 -8.97 29.46 3.91
CA ARG A 5 -10.35 30.01 3.84
C ARG A 5 -11.28 29.41 2.82
N SER A 6 -10.95 28.31 2.18
CA SER A 6 -11.85 27.69 1.18
C SER A 6 -12.17 26.22 1.45
N TYR A 7 -12.28 25.81 2.71
CA TYR A 7 -12.87 24.50 3.00
C TYR A 7 -14.39 24.62 3.02
N ARG A 8 -15.00 24.53 1.82
CA ARG A 8 -16.46 24.42 1.68
C ARG A 8 -16.92 23.10 2.28
N HIS A 9 -17.89 23.18 3.17
CA HIS A 9 -18.54 22.19 4.03
C HIS A 9 -19.00 20.86 3.38
N GLY A 10 -18.47 20.45 2.24
CA GLY A 10 -18.93 19.29 1.47
C GLY A 10 -18.11 18.01 1.60
N ASN A 11 -16.89 18.05 2.12
CA ASN A 11 -16.04 16.85 2.12
C ASN A 11 -15.11 16.76 3.36
N LEU A 12 -15.70 16.91 4.55
CA LEU A 12 -14.96 16.81 5.81
C LEU A 12 -14.22 15.46 5.99
N PRO A 13 -14.78 14.30 5.60
CA PRO A 13 -14.05 13.03 5.66
C PRO A 13 -12.71 13.07 4.89
N VAL A 14 -12.72 13.59 3.68
CA VAL A 14 -11.50 13.69 2.85
C VAL A 14 -10.46 14.60 3.51
N ALA A 15 -10.89 15.73 4.10
CA ALA A 15 -9.98 16.60 4.81
C ALA A 15 -9.37 15.95 6.06
N LEU A 16 -10.17 15.21 6.79
CA LEU A 16 -9.68 14.49 7.96
C LEU A 16 -8.68 13.40 7.54
N LEU A 17 -8.92 12.68 6.43
CA LEU A 17 -7.99 11.69 5.91
C LEU A 17 -6.67 12.34 5.45
N ALA A 18 -6.74 13.46 4.73
CA ALA A 18 -5.54 14.19 4.30
C ALA A 18 -4.72 14.67 5.51
N ALA A 19 -5.37 15.28 6.51
CA ALA A 19 -4.69 15.71 7.72
C ALA A 19 -4.11 14.53 8.53
N ALA A 20 -4.81 13.40 8.60
CA ALA A 20 -4.30 12.20 9.25
C ALA A 20 -3.06 11.64 8.54
N ARG A 21 -3.06 11.70 7.19
CA ARG A 21 -1.91 11.31 6.37
C ARG A 21 -0.71 12.23 6.63
N GLU A 22 -0.89 13.54 6.64
CA GLU A 22 0.16 14.50 6.96
C GLU A 22 0.76 14.26 8.35
N ILE A 23 -0.09 14.03 9.37
CA ILE A 23 0.37 13.72 10.74
C ILE A 23 1.18 12.42 10.75
N LEU A 24 0.72 11.39 10.00
CA LEU A 24 1.42 10.11 9.87
C LEU A 24 2.82 10.30 9.28
N ASP A 25 2.93 11.10 8.23
CA ASP A 25 4.20 11.33 7.52
C ASP A 25 5.17 12.20 8.34
N GLU A 26 4.67 13.21 9.05
CA GLU A 26 5.49 14.12 9.88
C GLU A 26 5.91 13.52 11.21
N ASN A 27 4.99 12.86 11.90
CA ASN A 27 5.13 12.51 13.32
C ASN A 27 4.98 11.02 13.62
N GLY A 28 4.65 10.21 12.60
CA GLY A 28 4.42 8.78 12.75
C GLY A 28 3.04 8.41 13.27
N MET A 29 2.74 7.11 13.23
CA MET A 29 1.42 6.54 13.53
C MET A 29 0.93 6.84 14.96
N HIS A 30 1.83 6.97 15.93
CA HIS A 30 1.44 7.25 17.33
C HIS A 30 0.79 8.63 17.49
N ALA A 31 1.20 9.60 16.68
CA ALA A 31 0.67 10.97 16.71
C ALA A 31 -0.70 11.10 16.04
N VAL A 32 -1.09 10.18 15.17
CA VAL A 32 -2.41 10.19 14.51
C VAL A 32 -3.49 9.92 15.55
N GLY A 33 -4.49 10.80 15.59
CA GLY A 33 -5.66 10.64 16.45
C GLY A 33 -6.76 11.63 16.07
N LEU A 34 -8.03 11.26 16.32
CA LEU A 34 -9.20 12.04 15.90
C LEU A 34 -9.18 13.49 16.40
N ARG A 35 -8.74 13.72 17.65
CA ARG A 35 -8.66 15.08 18.21
C ARG A 35 -7.60 15.92 17.50
N GLU A 36 -6.42 15.36 17.28
CA GLU A 36 -5.33 16.07 16.60
C GLU A 36 -5.66 16.32 15.13
N THR A 37 -6.24 15.33 14.46
CA THR A 37 -6.71 15.46 13.07
C THR A 37 -7.77 16.54 12.94
N ALA A 38 -8.77 16.57 13.84
CA ALA A 38 -9.81 17.60 13.88
C ALA A 38 -9.21 18.99 14.11
N ARG A 39 -8.26 19.11 15.05
CA ARG A 39 -7.54 20.36 15.34
C ARG A 39 -6.80 20.89 14.09
N ARG A 40 -6.12 20.02 13.36
CA ARG A 40 -5.39 20.37 12.14
C ARG A 40 -6.33 20.87 11.03
N VAL A 41 -7.50 20.27 10.88
CA VAL A 41 -8.54 20.68 9.91
C VAL A 41 -9.29 21.94 10.37
N GLY A 42 -9.20 22.31 11.65
CA GLY A 42 -9.91 23.47 12.22
C GLY A 42 -11.37 23.19 12.56
N VAL A 43 -11.73 21.93 12.89
CA VAL A 43 -13.06 21.52 13.28
C VAL A 43 -13.08 20.98 14.72
N SER A 44 -14.29 20.84 15.29
CA SER A 44 -14.43 20.22 16.61
C SER A 44 -14.12 18.73 16.57
N ALA A 45 -13.61 18.16 17.66
CA ALA A 45 -13.41 16.71 17.77
C ALA A 45 -14.71 15.93 17.55
N THR A 46 -15.84 16.46 18.02
CA THR A 46 -17.18 15.88 17.82
C THR A 46 -17.50 15.75 16.32
N ALA A 47 -17.06 16.68 15.47
CA ALA A 47 -17.25 16.59 14.03
C ALA A 47 -16.47 15.41 13.42
N ALA A 48 -15.23 15.17 13.87
CA ALA A 48 -14.45 14.01 13.43
C ALA A 48 -15.06 12.68 13.88
N TYR A 49 -15.56 12.61 15.12
CA TYR A 49 -16.21 11.39 15.65
C TYR A 49 -17.54 11.02 14.96
N ARG A 50 -18.13 11.93 14.18
CA ARG A 50 -19.30 11.61 13.33
C ARG A 50 -18.91 10.81 12.08
N HIS A 51 -17.65 10.84 11.69
CA HIS A 51 -17.14 10.20 10.46
C HIS A 51 -16.29 8.97 10.75
N PHE A 52 -15.56 8.97 11.86
CA PHE A 52 -14.69 7.87 12.27
C PHE A 52 -14.97 7.48 13.71
N THR A 53 -15.25 6.21 13.94
CA THR A 53 -15.66 5.70 15.25
C THR A 53 -14.52 5.80 16.29
N ASN A 54 -13.30 5.54 15.86
CA ASN A 54 -12.12 5.51 16.71
C ASN A 54 -10.86 5.76 15.87
N LYS A 55 -9.69 5.75 16.53
CA LYS A 55 -8.39 5.93 15.87
C LYS A 55 -8.11 4.86 14.82
N GLU A 56 -8.44 3.62 15.12
CA GLU A 56 -8.20 2.48 14.23
C GLU A 56 -9.04 2.59 12.94
N ASP A 57 -10.28 3.06 13.03
CA ASP A 57 -11.15 3.32 11.88
C ASP A 57 -10.59 4.42 10.97
N LEU A 58 -10.09 5.51 11.56
CA LEU A 58 -9.38 6.55 10.83
C LEU A 58 -8.12 5.99 10.14
N LEU A 59 -7.29 5.23 10.86
CA LEU A 59 -6.08 4.61 10.33
C LEU A 59 -6.39 3.59 9.22
N ALA A 60 -7.45 2.80 9.38
CA ALA A 60 -7.89 1.84 8.36
C ALA A 60 -8.33 2.55 7.07
N SER A 61 -9.00 3.70 7.21
CA SER A 61 -9.40 4.51 6.05
C SER A 61 -8.19 5.14 5.34
N VAL A 62 -7.18 5.62 6.09
CA VAL A 62 -5.91 6.09 5.53
C VAL A 62 -5.18 4.95 4.81
N ALA A 63 -5.13 3.76 5.40
CA ALA A 63 -4.50 2.60 4.79
C ALA A 63 -5.24 2.13 3.52
N ALA A 64 -6.58 2.17 3.51
CA ALA A 64 -7.38 1.85 2.33
C ALA A 64 -7.05 2.80 1.16
N GLN A 65 -6.93 4.10 1.43
CA GLN A 65 -6.48 5.07 0.44
C GLN A 65 -5.07 4.74 -0.06
N GLY A 66 -4.15 4.36 0.85
CA GLY A 66 -2.80 3.93 0.49
C GLY A 66 -2.77 2.71 -0.44
N PHE A 67 -3.66 1.74 -0.25
CA PHE A 67 -3.78 0.60 -1.18
C PHE A 67 -4.31 1.02 -2.56
N HIS A 68 -5.20 2.01 -2.65
CA HIS A 68 -5.63 2.56 -3.93
C HIS A 68 -4.48 3.29 -4.64
N GLU A 69 -3.74 4.14 -3.93
CA GLU A 69 -2.56 4.84 -4.45
C GLU A 69 -1.49 3.85 -4.94
N LEU A 70 -1.24 2.77 -4.19
CA LEU A 70 -0.34 1.69 -4.60
C LEU A 70 -0.82 1.00 -5.87
N ALA A 71 -2.12 0.67 -5.96
CA ALA A 71 -2.69 0.04 -7.15
C ALA A 71 -2.54 0.95 -8.38
N GLU A 72 -2.80 2.25 -8.25
CA GLU A 72 -2.62 3.24 -9.31
C GLU A 72 -1.15 3.33 -9.76
N ALA A 73 -0.20 3.38 -8.82
CA ALA A 73 1.23 3.39 -9.11
C ALA A 73 1.66 2.15 -9.90
N MET A 74 1.20 0.96 -9.49
CA MET A 74 1.50 -0.29 -10.18
C MET A 74 0.87 -0.36 -11.57
N GLN A 75 -0.38 0.13 -11.75
CA GLN A 75 -1.06 0.19 -13.05
C GLN A 75 -0.42 1.18 -13.99
N GLY A 76 0.01 2.33 -13.47
CA GLY A 76 0.68 3.39 -14.23
C GLY A 76 2.08 3.02 -14.70
N ALA A 77 2.68 1.99 -14.14
CA ALA A 77 4.03 1.51 -14.49
C ALA A 77 4.03 0.76 -15.84
N THR A 78 3.67 1.47 -16.91
CA THR A 78 3.58 0.95 -18.26
C THR A 78 4.90 1.15 -19.04
N GLY A 79 5.14 0.31 -20.05
CA GLY A 79 6.31 0.35 -20.92
C GLY A 79 7.51 -0.45 -20.40
N GLY A 80 8.35 -0.96 -21.29
CA GLY A 80 9.50 -1.84 -20.99
C GLY A 80 9.22 -3.32 -21.23
N ALA A 81 10.27 -4.14 -21.06
CA ALA A 81 10.26 -5.53 -21.53
C ALA A 81 9.45 -6.50 -20.64
N ASP A 82 9.24 -6.19 -19.35
CA ASP A 82 8.55 -7.08 -18.41
C ASP A 82 7.59 -6.28 -17.50
N PRO A 83 6.27 -6.38 -17.75
CA PRO A 83 5.26 -5.68 -16.95
C PRO A 83 5.28 -6.04 -15.46
N LEU A 84 5.61 -7.30 -15.12
CA LEU A 84 5.65 -7.76 -13.73
C LEU A 84 6.80 -7.11 -12.96
N ILE A 85 7.98 -7.03 -13.58
CA ILE A 85 9.15 -6.34 -12.99
C ILE A 85 8.82 -4.88 -12.76
N ARG A 86 8.18 -4.21 -13.71
CA ARG A 86 7.82 -2.80 -13.59
C ARG A 86 6.81 -2.54 -12.48
N ALA A 87 5.78 -3.37 -12.39
CA ALA A 87 4.83 -3.29 -11.27
C ALA A 87 5.53 -3.51 -9.93
N GLY A 88 6.47 -4.45 -9.87
CA GLY A 88 7.30 -4.68 -8.68
C GLY A 88 8.18 -3.48 -8.30
N LEU A 89 8.80 -2.82 -9.28
CA LEU A 89 9.58 -1.60 -9.06
C LEU A 89 8.69 -0.44 -8.60
N ALA A 90 7.52 -0.26 -9.19
CA ALA A 90 6.55 0.76 -8.76
C ALA A 90 6.07 0.53 -7.32
N TYR A 91 5.86 -0.75 -6.94
CA TYR A 91 5.56 -1.13 -5.56
C TYR A 91 6.66 -0.71 -4.58
N ILE A 92 7.92 -1.02 -4.92
CA ILE A 92 9.09 -0.69 -4.09
C ILE A 92 9.28 0.83 -3.99
N GLU A 93 9.13 1.53 -5.10
CA GLU A 93 9.23 2.99 -5.15
C GLU A 93 8.14 3.65 -4.30
N PHE A 94 6.89 3.20 -4.41
CA PHE A 94 5.80 3.65 -3.58
C PHE A 94 6.13 3.47 -2.08
N ALA A 95 6.61 2.30 -1.69
CA ALA A 95 7.00 2.02 -0.32
C ALA A 95 8.11 2.97 0.19
N ASN A 96 9.11 3.23 -0.64
CA ASN A 96 10.23 4.11 -0.32
C ASN A 96 9.80 5.58 -0.18
N GLN A 97 8.88 6.04 -1.03
CA GLN A 97 8.34 7.40 -0.99
C GLN A 97 7.33 7.61 0.15
N ASN A 98 6.63 6.55 0.58
CA ASN A 98 5.53 6.59 1.53
C ASN A 98 5.78 5.72 2.76
N ARG A 99 6.97 5.82 3.38
CA ARG A 99 7.45 4.89 4.43
C ARG A 99 6.49 4.75 5.62
N GLY A 100 5.93 5.86 6.11
CA GLY A 100 4.98 5.87 7.22
C GLY A 100 3.68 5.14 6.85
N LEU A 101 3.13 5.45 5.67
CA LEU A 101 1.94 4.81 5.14
C LEU A 101 2.17 3.32 4.87
N PHE A 102 3.29 2.96 4.26
CA PHE A 102 3.62 1.55 3.98
C PHE A 102 3.66 0.71 5.27
N ARG A 103 4.30 1.25 6.34
CA ARG A 103 4.30 0.59 7.65
C ARG A 103 2.90 0.49 8.26
N LEU A 104 2.02 1.46 8.03
CA LEU A 104 0.62 1.37 8.45
C LEU A 104 -0.14 0.30 7.67
N MET A 105 -0.02 0.27 6.34
CA MET A 105 -0.74 -0.65 5.46
C MET A 105 -0.45 -2.13 5.75
N PHE A 106 0.80 -2.43 6.10
CA PHE A 106 1.30 -3.79 6.31
C PHE A 106 1.67 -4.10 7.77
N GLY A 107 1.45 -3.14 8.66
CA GLY A 107 1.75 -3.28 10.08
C GLY A 107 0.68 -4.05 10.87
N PRO A 108 1.01 -4.45 12.11
CA PRO A 108 0.15 -5.28 12.94
C PRO A 108 -1.13 -4.59 13.44
N VAL A 109 -1.17 -3.25 13.45
CA VAL A 109 -2.32 -2.48 13.94
C VAL A 109 -3.59 -2.76 13.13
N LEU A 110 -3.44 -3.06 11.85
CA LEU A 110 -4.53 -3.35 10.91
C LEU A 110 -4.51 -4.80 10.42
N ALA A 111 -3.95 -5.73 11.19
CA ALA A 111 -3.85 -7.14 10.81
C ALA A 111 -5.24 -7.80 10.60
N GLU A 112 -6.23 -7.43 11.39
CA GLU A 112 -7.61 -7.91 11.25
C GLU A 112 -8.40 -7.05 10.25
N ARG A 113 -8.02 -7.10 8.97
CA ARG A 113 -8.62 -6.29 7.89
C ARG A 113 -10.11 -6.51 7.70
N THR A 114 -10.62 -7.68 8.09
CA THR A 114 -12.06 -8.03 8.03
C THR A 114 -12.93 -7.10 8.86
N LYS A 115 -12.38 -6.42 9.86
CA LYS A 115 -13.09 -5.39 10.64
C LYS A 115 -13.35 -4.10 9.85
N TYR A 116 -12.63 -3.90 8.73
CA TYR A 116 -12.64 -2.67 7.94
C TYR A 116 -12.90 -2.99 6.47
N PRO A 117 -14.19 -3.06 6.03
CA PRO A 117 -14.54 -3.53 4.68
C PRO A 117 -13.86 -2.76 3.54
N ALA A 118 -13.71 -1.43 3.68
CA ALA A 118 -13.02 -0.62 2.67
C ALA A 118 -11.53 -0.98 2.56
N LEU A 119 -10.84 -1.20 3.68
CA LEU A 119 -9.45 -1.62 3.71
C LEU A 119 -9.29 -3.03 3.12
N GLN A 120 -10.19 -3.95 3.48
CA GLN A 120 -10.20 -5.31 2.94
C GLN A 120 -10.36 -5.31 1.41
N ALA A 121 -11.32 -4.54 0.90
CA ALA A 121 -11.56 -4.43 -0.54
C ALA A 121 -10.36 -3.82 -1.29
N ALA A 122 -9.76 -2.75 -0.74
CA ALA A 122 -8.62 -2.09 -1.34
C ALA A 122 -7.39 -3.01 -1.38
N SER A 123 -7.08 -3.73 -0.30
CA SER A 123 -5.97 -4.69 -0.28
C SER A 123 -6.19 -5.86 -1.22
N ALA A 124 -7.42 -6.41 -1.29
CA ALA A 124 -7.76 -7.48 -2.22
C ALA A 124 -7.60 -7.04 -3.69
N GLY A 125 -7.80 -5.76 -4.00
CA GLY A 125 -7.52 -5.20 -5.33
C GLY A 125 -6.06 -5.34 -5.75
N VAL A 126 -5.12 -5.03 -4.87
CA VAL A 126 -3.68 -5.20 -5.10
C VAL A 126 -3.29 -6.68 -5.22
N GLU A 127 -3.85 -7.54 -4.36
CA GLU A 127 -3.65 -8.99 -4.44
C GLU A 127 -4.13 -9.57 -5.78
N ALA A 128 -5.30 -9.15 -6.27
CA ALA A 128 -5.82 -9.55 -7.56
C ALA A 128 -4.95 -9.09 -8.74
N MET A 129 -4.29 -7.93 -8.63
CA MET A 129 -3.32 -7.47 -9.64
C MET A 129 -2.10 -8.38 -9.70
N LEU A 130 -1.58 -8.80 -8.55
CA LEU A 130 -0.46 -9.73 -8.45
C LEU A 130 -0.80 -11.08 -9.13
N VAL A 131 -1.96 -11.65 -8.79
CA VAL A 131 -2.40 -12.94 -9.40
C VAL A 131 -2.54 -12.81 -10.92
N ARG A 132 -3.14 -11.71 -11.41
CA ARG A 132 -3.21 -11.46 -12.86
C ARG A 132 -1.83 -11.31 -13.50
N GLY A 133 -0.89 -10.65 -12.82
CA GLY A 133 0.46 -10.43 -13.31
C GLY A 133 1.27 -11.71 -13.52
N VAL A 134 0.93 -12.79 -12.82
CA VAL A 134 1.60 -14.10 -12.94
C VAL A 134 0.72 -15.18 -13.59
N ALA A 135 -0.44 -14.82 -14.14
CA ALA A 135 -1.42 -15.79 -14.65
C ALA A 135 -0.87 -16.72 -15.75
N ASP A 136 0.04 -16.23 -16.58
CA ASP A 136 0.73 -17.03 -17.62
C ASP A 136 1.75 -18.03 -17.02
N ILE A 137 2.17 -17.82 -15.77
CA ILE A 137 3.10 -18.70 -15.06
C ILE A 137 2.32 -19.68 -14.19
N ASP A 138 1.35 -19.16 -13.44
CA ASP A 138 0.52 -19.91 -12.50
C ASP A 138 -0.90 -19.30 -12.44
N PRO A 139 -1.92 -19.94 -13.02
CA PRO A 139 -3.29 -19.41 -13.08
C PRO A 139 -4.11 -19.62 -11.80
N ARG A 140 -3.53 -20.22 -10.75
CA ARG A 140 -4.24 -20.53 -9.51
C ARG A 140 -4.54 -19.28 -8.67
N PRO A 141 -5.54 -19.31 -7.76
CA PRO A 141 -5.81 -18.22 -6.81
C PRO A 141 -4.64 -18.02 -5.85
N LEU A 142 -4.54 -16.83 -5.23
CA LEU A 142 -3.37 -16.39 -4.46
C LEU A 142 -2.87 -17.42 -3.42
N ASN A 143 -3.78 -18.00 -2.64
CA ASN A 143 -3.39 -18.93 -1.57
C ASN A 143 -2.70 -20.22 -2.07
N ASP A 144 -2.97 -20.60 -3.31
CA ASP A 144 -2.39 -21.80 -3.95
C ASP A 144 -1.37 -21.43 -5.04
N ASN A 145 -1.14 -20.13 -5.26
CA ASN A 145 -0.29 -19.61 -6.33
C ASN A 145 1.11 -19.34 -5.84
N HIS A 146 1.98 -20.31 -5.99
CA HIS A 146 3.37 -20.21 -5.54
C HIS A 146 4.16 -19.13 -6.28
N ALA A 147 3.84 -18.86 -7.54
CA ALA A 147 4.48 -17.79 -8.30
C ALA A 147 4.08 -16.41 -7.77
N ALA A 148 2.79 -16.18 -7.48
CA ALA A 148 2.31 -14.94 -6.86
C ALA A 148 2.91 -14.74 -5.47
N MET A 149 2.92 -15.77 -4.64
CA MET A 149 3.50 -15.70 -3.29
C MET A 149 5.00 -15.42 -3.31
N ALA A 150 5.75 -16.04 -4.25
CA ALA A 150 7.18 -15.78 -4.41
C ALA A 150 7.44 -14.36 -4.93
N ALA A 151 6.68 -13.89 -5.90
CA ALA A 151 6.78 -12.52 -6.42
C ALA A 151 6.49 -11.50 -5.34
N TRP A 152 5.40 -11.69 -4.59
CA TRP A 152 5.05 -10.80 -3.49
C TRP A 152 6.10 -10.82 -2.37
N GLY A 153 6.51 -12.01 -1.91
CA GLY A 153 7.54 -12.15 -0.87
C GLY A 153 8.84 -11.44 -1.22
N LEU A 154 9.28 -11.55 -2.48
CA LEU A 154 10.48 -10.87 -2.97
C LEU A 154 10.31 -9.34 -2.96
N VAL A 155 9.26 -8.83 -3.61
CA VAL A 155 9.03 -7.39 -3.76
C VAL A 155 8.76 -6.74 -2.41
N HIS A 156 7.93 -7.38 -1.57
CA HIS A 156 7.61 -6.91 -0.24
C HIS A 156 8.81 -6.94 0.71
N GLY A 157 9.61 -7.99 0.65
CA GLY A 157 10.86 -8.08 1.41
C GLY A 157 11.86 -7.00 1.01
N LEU A 158 12.07 -6.76 -0.28
CA LEU A 158 12.92 -5.67 -0.76
C LEU A 158 12.39 -4.29 -0.33
N ALA A 159 11.07 -4.07 -0.42
CA ALA A 159 10.44 -2.84 0.03
C ALA A 159 10.70 -2.58 1.53
N HIS A 160 10.53 -3.59 2.39
CA HIS A 160 10.84 -3.47 3.81
C HIS A 160 12.31 -3.17 4.07
N LEU A 161 13.24 -3.88 3.43
CA LEU A 161 14.67 -3.63 3.58
C LEU A 161 15.06 -2.19 3.19
N ILE A 162 14.40 -1.63 2.18
CA ILE A 162 14.60 -0.24 1.74
C ILE A 162 13.98 0.74 2.73
N VAL A 163 12.73 0.50 3.13
CA VAL A 163 11.99 1.34 4.10
C VAL A 163 12.71 1.40 5.45
N ASP A 164 13.35 0.31 5.86
CA ASP A 164 14.10 0.20 7.11
C ASP A 164 15.55 0.68 6.98
N GLY A 165 15.96 1.13 5.78
CA GLY A 165 17.27 1.76 5.56
C GLY A 165 18.43 0.77 5.44
N PHE A 166 18.14 -0.49 5.12
CA PHE A 166 19.19 -1.51 4.93
C PHE A 166 20.04 -1.24 3.69
N PHE A 167 19.46 -0.60 2.67
CA PHE A 167 20.16 -0.16 1.47
C PHE A 167 20.41 1.35 1.50
N PRO A 168 21.57 1.83 1.03
CA PRO A 168 21.78 3.26 0.81
C PRO A 168 20.72 3.83 -0.14
N ALA A 169 20.07 4.92 0.24
CA ALA A 169 18.97 5.52 -0.52
C ALA A 169 19.33 5.77 -2.00
N THR A 170 20.59 6.12 -2.27
CA THR A 170 21.12 6.40 -3.62
C THR A 170 21.21 5.16 -4.52
N ARG A 171 21.18 3.94 -3.97
CA ARG A 171 21.32 2.68 -4.71
C ARG A 171 20.14 1.75 -4.59
N ALA A 172 19.20 2.05 -3.71
CA ALA A 172 18.10 1.16 -3.36
C ALA A 172 17.29 0.70 -4.58
N MET A 173 16.88 1.63 -5.46
CA MET A 173 16.09 1.31 -6.64
C MET A 173 16.89 0.56 -7.70
N VAL A 174 18.16 0.92 -7.93
CA VAL A 174 19.05 0.23 -8.88
C VAL A 174 19.26 -1.22 -8.44
N GLN A 175 19.50 -1.45 -7.15
CA GLN A 175 19.67 -2.81 -6.60
C GLN A 175 18.38 -3.61 -6.70
N ALA A 176 17.22 -3.00 -6.42
CA ALA A 176 15.93 -3.65 -6.58
C ALA A 176 15.71 -4.11 -8.04
N GLU A 177 15.97 -3.26 -9.01
CA GLU A 177 15.87 -3.59 -10.44
C GLU A 177 16.81 -4.74 -10.84
N GLU A 178 18.07 -4.68 -10.44
CA GLU A 178 19.05 -5.75 -10.70
C GLU A 178 18.63 -7.09 -10.09
N ILE A 179 18.06 -7.09 -8.89
CA ILE A 179 17.58 -8.30 -8.22
C ILE A 179 16.36 -8.87 -8.96
N LEU A 180 15.33 -8.03 -9.23
CA LEU A 180 14.12 -8.45 -9.90
C LEU A 180 14.41 -9.02 -11.31
N ALA A 181 15.35 -8.42 -12.04
CA ALA A 181 15.74 -8.90 -13.36
C ALA A 181 16.42 -10.29 -13.35
N LYS A 182 17.02 -10.69 -12.23
CA LYS A 182 17.77 -11.96 -12.09
C LYS A 182 16.93 -13.10 -11.51
N VAL A 183 15.90 -12.78 -10.72
CA VAL A 183 15.08 -13.81 -10.09
C VAL A 183 14.10 -14.44 -11.11
N ARG A 184 13.96 -15.76 -11.04
CA ARG A 184 12.98 -16.52 -11.83
C ARG A 184 11.87 -16.99 -10.91
N LEU A 185 10.62 -16.74 -11.28
CA LEU A 185 9.47 -17.24 -10.54
C LEU A 185 9.32 -18.75 -10.74
N PRO A 186 8.91 -19.49 -9.68
CA PRO A 186 8.63 -20.90 -9.76
C PRO A 186 7.46 -21.16 -10.70
N ARG A 187 7.61 -22.14 -11.60
CA ARG A 187 6.50 -22.64 -12.43
C ARG A 187 5.92 -23.90 -11.79
N PRO A 188 4.60 -24.10 -11.84
CA PRO A 188 4.01 -25.34 -11.40
C PRO A 188 4.58 -26.51 -12.23
N PRO A 189 4.68 -27.71 -11.66
CA PRO A 189 5.06 -28.88 -12.42
C PRO A 189 4.08 -29.08 -13.57
N VAL A 190 4.60 -29.32 -14.76
CA VAL A 190 3.77 -29.68 -15.92
C VAL A 190 3.04 -30.96 -15.55
N SER A 191 1.72 -30.89 -15.42
CA SER A 191 0.90 -32.12 -15.28
C SER A 191 1.13 -32.94 -16.53
N GLY A 192 1.92 -33.99 -16.39
CA GLY A 192 2.07 -35.00 -17.47
C GLY A 192 0.70 -35.60 -17.82
N PRO A 193 0.50 -36.11 -19.06
CA PRO A 193 -0.75 -36.75 -19.40
C PRO A 193 -0.99 -37.88 -18.42
N THR A 194 -2.14 -37.87 -17.76
CA THR A 194 -2.63 -38.96 -16.93
C THR A 194 -2.87 -40.11 -17.87
N THR A 195 -1.99 -41.12 -17.86
CA THR A 195 -2.16 -42.40 -18.53
C THR A 195 -3.25 -43.22 -17.88
#